data_950cd8d68dfe903cdead7e5caa52a12b
#
_entry.id   950cd8d68dfe903cdead7e5caa52a12b
#
_cell.length_a   1.000
_cell.length_b   1.000
_cell.length_c   1.000
_cell.angle_alpha   90.00
_cell.angle_beta   90.00
_cell.angle_gamma   90.00
#
_symmetry.space_group_name_H-M   'P 1'
#
loop_
_entity.id
_entity.type
_entity.pdbx_description
1 polymer ?
#
loop_
_entity_poly.entity_id
_entity_poly.type
_entity_poly.pdbx_seq_one_letter_code
_entity_poly.pdbx_strand_id
1 'polypeptide(L)'
;SGTQPKGTLPFDTAHPVGDYTFRRVPSDLKPKDLEIHQLKYPTVGADRDLNVIFPIERLQELAAEKIIGELAENFYSFIGYNMDAERLERTLAEDIAEAVAAEKAEVALLAPA
;
A
#
# COMPACT_ATOMS: atom_id res chain seq x y z
N SER A 1 1.97 3.95 -3.38
CA SER A 1 1.98 4.98 -2.33
C SER A 1 3.28 5.06 -1.54
N GLY A 2 4.11 4.03 -1.55
CA GLY A 2 5.34 3.98 -0.76
C GLY A 2 5.12 3.96 0.76
N THR A 3 3.90 3.69 1.22
CA THR A 3 3.57 3.55 2.64
C THR A 3 4.00 2.18 3.14
N GLN A 4 4.60 2.13 4.33
CA GLN A 4 5.05 0.88 4.93
C GLN A 4 5.02 0.95 6.46
N PRO A 5 5.00 -0.18 7.17
CA PRO A 5 5.19 -0.20 8.62
C PRO A 5 6.59 0.31 8.98
N LYS A 6 6.68 1.11 10.03
CA LYS A 6 7.97 1.60 10.56
C LYS A 6 8.89 0.43 10.90
N GLY A 7 10.17 0.59 10.59
CA GLY A 7 11.20 -0.41 10.87
C GLY A 7 11.25 -1.57 9.88
N THR A 8 10.43 -1.58 8.83
CA THR A 8 10.58 -2.53 7.72
C THR A 8 11.63 -2.04 6.71
N LEU A 9 12.13 -2.95 5.87
CA LEU A 9 13.08 -2.58 4.82
C LEU A 9 12.49 -1.48 3.92
N PRO A 10 13.14 -0.31 3.81
CA PRO A 10 12.65 0.76 2.95
C PRO A 10 12.52 0.35 1.48
N PHE A 11 11.59 0.99 0.76
CA PHE A 11 11.59 0.92 -0.70
C PHE A 11 12.85 1.58 -1.26
N ASP A 12 13.41 1.00 -2.32
CA ASP A 12 14.52 1.62 -3.06
C ASP A 12 13.98 2.71 -4.00
N THR A 13 13.71 3.87 -3.43
CA THR A 13 13.16 5.03 -4.17
C THR A 13 14.17 5.69 -5.08
N ALA A 14 15.46 5.38 -4.94
CA ALA A 14 16.54 5.92 -5.77
C ALA A 14 16.89 5.04 -6.98
N HIS A 15 16.37 3.80 -7.02
CA HIS A 15 16.67 2.87 -8.10
C HIS A 15 16.21 3.42 -9.47
N PRO A 16 17.07 3.41 -10.49
CA PRO A 16 16.81 4.07 -11.77
C PRO A 16 15.63 3.47 -12.57
N VAL A 17 15.35 2.20 -12.39
CA VAL A 17 14.24 1.51 -13.08
C VAL A 17 13.04 1.21 -12.18
N GLY A 18 13.11 1.52 -10.90
CA GLY A 18 12.03 1.31 -9.94
C GLY A 18 12.27 0.16 -8.95
N ASP A 19 11.41 0.08 -7.95
CA ASP A 19 11.37 -1.01 -6.96
C ASP A 19 10.14 -1.89 -7.24
N TYR A 20 10.38 -3.14 -7.64
CA TYR A 20 9.34 -4.12 -7.99
C TYR A 20 8.96 -5.01 -6.82
N THR A 21 9.03 -4.46 -5.62
CA THR A 21 8.59 -5.14 -4.39
C THR A 21 7.36 -4.45 -3.81
N PHE A 22 6.67 -5.16 -2.92
CA PHE A 22 5.57 -4.58 -2.15
C PHE A 22 5.79 -4.76 -0.65
N ARG A 23 5.05 -4.02 0.16
CA ARG A 23 5.00 -4.20 1.61
C ARG A 23 3.60 -4.62 2.03
N ARG A 24 3.53 -5.60 2.91
CA ARG A 24 2.31 -5.92 3.64
C ARG A 24 2.18 -4.93 4.79
N VAL A 25 1.00 -4.37 4.91
CA VAL A 25 0.64 -3.43 5.96
C VAL A 25 -0.53 -4.03 6.73
N PRO A 26 -0.31 -4.57 7.93
CA PRO A 26 -1.39 -5.11 8.74
C PRO A 26 -2.54 -4.12 8.88
N SER A 27 -3.76 -4.61 8.68
CA SER A 27 -4.95 -3.75 8.57
C SER A 27 -5.38 -3.12 9.89
N ASP A 28 -4.83 -3.56 11.02
CA ASP A 28 -5.06 -3.03 12.36
C ASP A 28 -4.09 -1.90 12.76
N LEU A 29 -3.04 -1.65 11.98
CA LEU A 29 -2.09 -0.56 12.25
C LEU A 29 -2.76 0.80 12.16
N LYS A 30 -2.14 1.78 12.82
CA LYS A 30 -2.56 3.19 12.80
C LYS A 30 -1.55 4.03 12.00
N PRO A 31 -1.94 5.21 11.50
CA PRO A 31 -1.02 6.08 10.76
C PRO A 31 0.30 6.35 11.46
N LYS A 32 0.30 6.46 12.81
CA LYS A 32 1.51 6.67 13.61
C LYS A 32 2.53 5.53 13.52
N ASP A 33 2.08 4.33 13.14
CA ASP A 33 2.91 3.12 13.01
C ASP A 33 3.48 2.96 11.60
N LEU A 34 3.11 3.87 10.71
CA LEU A 34 3.46 3.87 9.30
C LEU A 34 4.42 5.00 8.96
N GLU A 35 5.15 4.82 7.86
CA GLU A 35 6.03 5.81 7.26
C GLU A 35 5.88 5.79 5.74
N ILE A 36 6.28 6.89 5.07
CA ILE A 36 6.18 7.04 3.63
C ILE A 36 7.59 7.13 3.04
N HIS A 37 7.89 6.25 2.09
CA HIS A 37 9.11 6.28 1.30
C HIS A 37 8.76 6.64 -0.15
N GLN A 38 8.87 7.92 -0.49
CA GLN A 38 8.55 8.43 -1.83
C GLN A 38 9.40 9.68 -2.15
N LEU A 39 10.01 9.69 -3.35
CA LEU A 39 10.83 10.81 -3.84
C LEU A 39 10.23 11.52 -5.07
N LYS A 40 9.21 10.96 -5.68
CA LYS A 40 8.75 11.41 -7.00
C LYS A 40 7.55 12.36 -6.96
N TYR A 41 6.91 12.52 -5.79
CA TYR A 41 5.84 13.50 -5.59
C TYR A 41 5.89 14.12 -4.18
N PRO A 42 5.31 15.31 -3.98
CA PRO A 42 5.27 15.97 -2.66
C PRO A 42 4.40 15.19 -1.67
N THR A 43 4.95 14.90 -0.49
CA THR A 43 4.22 14.16 0.56
C THR A 43 3.49 15.06 1.57
N VAL A 44 3.56 16.39 1.42
CA VAL A 44 3.04 17.37 2.39
C VAL A 44 1.60 17.11 2.83
N GLY A 45 0.72 16.68 1.90
CA GLY A 45 -0.66 16.31 2.21
C GLY A 45 -0.72 15.04 3.06
N ALA A 46 0.03 14.01 2.65
CA ALA A 46 0.09 12.73 3.32
C ALA A 46 0.79 12.79 4.68
N ASP A 47 1.75 13.70 4.87
CA ASP A 47 2.41 13.96 6.15
C ASP A 47 1.42 14.55 7.19
N ARG A 48 0.37 15.24 6.71
CA ARG A 48 -0.70 15.78 7.55
C ARG A 48 -1.82 14.77 7.79
N ASP A 49 -2.19 14.05 6.76
CA ASP A 49 -3.22 13.02 6.81
C ASP A 49 -2.87 11.90 5.83
N LEU A 50 -2.39 10.78 6.36
CA LEU A 50 -2.03 9.61 5.56
C LEU A 50 -3.18 9.08 4.71
N ASN A 51 -4.42 9.28 5.17
CA ASN A 51 -5.61 8.76 4.46
C ASN A 51 -5.79 9.33 3.04
N VAL A 52 -5.13 10.44 2.68
CA VAL A 52 -5.20 11.00 1.32
C VAL A 52 -4.51 10.11 0.28
N ILE A 53 -3.57 9.26 0.70
CA ILE A 53 -2.86 8.33 -0.19
C ILE A 53 -3.00 6.86 0.24
N PHE A 54 -3.31 6.62 1.51
CA PHE A 54 -3.46 5.29 2.08
C PHE A 54 -4.59 5.31 3.12
N PRO A 55 -5.86 5.09 2.71
CA PRO A 55 -7.04 5.38 3.51
C PRO A 55 -7.31 4.32 4.60
N ILE A 56 -6.31 3.96 5.38
CA ILE A 56 -6.36 2.88 6.36
C ILE A 56 -7.41 3.14 7.45
N GLU A 57 -7.44 4.36 8.02
CA GLU A 57 -8.40 4.68 9.07
C GLU A 57 -9.82 4.76 8.52
N ARG A 58 -9.98 5.29 7.30
CA ARG A 58 -11.31 5.37 6.65
C ARG A 58 -11.90 3.99 6.45
N LEU A 59 -11.08 3.02 6.02
CA LEU A 59 -11.53 1.64 5.86
C LEU A 59 -11.82 0.96 7.21
N GLN A 60 -11.01 1.22 8.24
CA GLN A 60 -11.26 0.73 9.61
C GLN A 60 -12.58 1.29 10.16
N GLU A 61 -12.89 2.57 9.94
CA GLU A 61 -14.16 3.20 10.34
C GLU A 61 -15.35 2.57 9.62
N LEU A 62 -15.27 2.40 8.30
CA LEU A 62 -16.33 1.76 7.51
C LEU A 62 -16.61 0.32 7.96
N ALA A 63 -15.57 -0.42 8.33
CA ALA A 63 -15.72 -1.77 8.89
C ALA A 63 -16.35 -1.73 10.28
N ALA A 64 -15.92 -0.81 11.15
CA ALA A 64 -16.49 -0.65 12.49
C ALA A 64 -17.98 -0.25 12.45
N GLU A 65 -18.37 0.58 11.49
CA GLU A 65 -19.75 1.00 11.23
C GLU A 65 -20.58 -0.06 10.47
N LYS A 66 -19.96 -1.19 10.09
CA LYS A 66 -20.59 -2.27 9.32
C LYS A 66 -21.14 -1.83 7.95
N ILE A 67 -20.54 -0.80 7.36
CA ILE A 67 -20.81 -0.35 5.99
C ILE A 67 -20.15 -1.30 4.99
N ILE A 68 -18.94 -1.76 5.33
CA ILE A 68 -18.26 -2.87 4.68
C ILE A 68 -18.15 -4.05 5.64
N GLY A 69 -17.82 -5.22 5.14
CA GLY A 69 -17.56 -6.42 5.94
C GLY A 69 -16.24 -6.33 6.72
N GLU A 70 -15.57 -7.45 6.82
CA GLU A 70 -14.25 -7.51 7.46
C GLU A 70 -13.18 -6.93 6.53
N LEU A 71 -12.17 -6.28 7.12
CA LEU A 71 -10.94 -5.99 6.41
C LEU A 71 -10.11 -7.28 6.28
N ALA A 72 -9.43 -7.45 5.15
CA ALA A 72 -8.40 -8.46 5.01
C ALA A 72 -7.29 -8.23 6.03
N GLU A 73 -6.51 -9.25 6.33
CA GLU A 73 -5.42 -9.17 7.33
C GLU A 73 -4.41 -8.09 6.97
N ASN A 74 -4.13 -7.92 5.67
CA ASN A 74 -3.16 -6.95 5.20
C ASN A 74 -3.70 -6.08 4.08
N PHE A 75 -3.20 -4.84 4.04
CA PHE A 75 -3.15 -4.01 2.84
C PHE A 75 -1.80 -4.21 2.15
N TYR A 76 -1.74 -3.84 0.89
CA TYR A 76 -0.53 -4.00 0.05
C TYR A 76 -0.11 -2.65 -0.50
N SER A 77 1.13 -2.27 -0.27
CA SER A 77 1.69 -1.01 -0.74
C SER A 77 2.91 -1.23 -1.62
N PHE A 78 3.01 -0.47 -2.69
CA PHE A 78 4.18 -0.43 -3.57
C PHE A 78 4.41 0.99 -4.08
N ILE A 79 5.58 1.27 -4.66
CA ILE A 79 5.85 2.56 -5.28
C ILE A 79 5.49 2.54 -6.77
N GLY A 80 4.92 3.66 -7.24
CA GLY A 80 4.41 3.76 -8.62
C GLY A 80 5.48 4.02 -9.68
N TYR A 81 6.72 4.34 -9.30
CA TYR A 81 7.81 4.54 -10.26
C TYR A 81 8.40 3.20 -10.67
N ASN A 82 7.93 2.67 -11.79
CA ASN A 82 8.38 1.42 -12.39
C ASN A 82 8.48 1.61 -13.91
N MET A 83 9.70 1.53 -14.45
CA MET A 83 9.99 1.83 -15.86
C MET A 83 9.78 0.64 -16.79
N ASP A 84 9.72 -0.57 -16.24
CA ASP A 84 9.52 -1.81 -16.99
C ASP A 84 8.12 -2.35 -16.69
N ALA A 85 7.18 -2.05 -17.59
CA ALA A 85 5.78 -2.46 -17.44
C ALA A 85 5.61 -4.00 -17.53
N GLU A 86 6.39 -4.66 -18.37
CA GLU A 86 6.32 -6.12 -18.51
C GLU A 86 6.78 -6.82 -17.22
N ARG A 87 7.85 -6.33 -16.61
CA ARG A 87 8.31 -6.82 -15.32
C ARG A 87 7.28 -6.53 -14.23
N LEU A 88 6.67 -5.33 -14.22
CA LEU A 88 5.62 -4.99 -13.28
C LEU A 88 4.46 -5.99 -13.31
N GLU A 89 3.98 -6.30 -14.52
CA GLU A 89 2.87 -7.24 -14.72
C GLU A 89 3.23 -8.67 -14.31
N ARG A 90 4.40 -9.16 -14.72
CA ARG A 90 4.82 -10.56 -14.54
C ARG A 90 5.42 -10.86 -13.16
N THR A 91 5.68 -9.87 -12.33
CA THR A 91 6.24 -10.08 -11.00
C THR A 91 5.37 -9.42 -9.94
N LEU A 92 5.50 -8.11 -9.75
CA LEU A 92 4.83 -7.40 -8.67
C LEU A 92 3.30 -7.55 -8.69
N ALA A 93 2.67 -7.45 -9.87
CA ALA A 93 1.22 -7.57 -9.96
C ALA A 93 0.74 -9.02 -9.67
N GLU A 94 1.47 -10.02 -10.17
CA GLU A 94 1.16 -11.43 -9.87
C GLU A 94 1.35 -11.72 -8.38
N ASP A 95 2.47 -11.31 -7.78
CA ASP A 95 2.75 -11.52 -6.36
C ASP A 95 1.68 -10.88 -5.44
N ILE A 96 1.24 -9.65 -5.77
CA ILE A 96 0.16 -8.99 -5.03
C ILE A 96 -1.17 -9.72 -5.24
N ALA A 97 -1.48 -10.12 -6.46
CA ALA A 97 -2.72 -10.84 -6.77
C ALA A 97 -2.81 -12.18 -6.01
N GLU A 98 -1.71 -12.92 -5.96
CA GLU A 98 -1.63 -14.16 -5.18
C GLU A 98 -1.82 -13.90 -3.68
N ALA A 99 -1.18 -12.86 -3.15
CA ALA A 99 -1.28 -12.49 -1.75
C ALA A 99 -2.72 -12.09 -1.37
N VAL A 100 -3.39 -11.28 -2.20
CA VAL A 100 -4.79 -10.87 -2.00
C VAL A 100 -5.72 -12.08 -2.09
N ALA A 101 -5.51 -12.97 -3.06
CA ALA A 101 -6.31 -14.18 -3.23
C ALA A 101 -6.18 -15.13 -2.03
N ALA A 102 -4.98 -15.25 -1.45
CA ALA A 102 -4.74 -16.07 -0.27
C ALA A 102 -5.54 -15.59 0.96
N GLU A 103 -5.81 -14.29 1.06
CA GLU A 103 -6.65 -13.70 2.11
C GLU A 103 -8.15 -13.81 1.85
N LYS A 104 -8.55 -14.38 0.71
CA LYS A 104 -9.95 -14.56 0.29
C LYS A 104 -10.75 -13.26 0.24
N ALA A 105 -10.10 -12.16 -0.12
CA ALA A 105 -10.76 -10.88 -0.27
C ALA A 105 -11.75 -10.93 -1.44
N GLU A 106 -12.98 -10.48 -1.20
CA GLU A 106 -14.04 -10.41 -2.23
C GLU A 106 -13.97 -9.12 -3.06
N VAL A 107 -13.38 -8.07 -2.47
CA VAL A 107 -13.23 -6.74 -3.09
C VAL A 107 -11.84 -6.18 -2.78
N ALA A 108 -11.21 -5.57 -3.76
CA ALA A 108 -9.97 -4.82 -3.60
C ALA A 108 -10.17 -3.35 -4.00
N LEU A 109 -9.77 -2.44 -3.13
CA LEU A 109 -9.73 -1.01 -3.41
C LEU A 109 -8.32 -0.64 -3.88
N LEU A 110 -8.22 -0.07 -5.08
CA LEU A 110 -6.97 0.45 -5.62
C LEU A 110 -6.93 1.97 -5.39
N ALA A 111 -5.99 2.42 -4.55
CA ALA A 111 -5.76 3.83 -4.26
C ALA A 111 -4.49 4.30 -4.98
N PRO A 112 -4.61 4.99 -6.13
CA PRO A 112 -3.45 5.56 -6.82
C PRO A 112 -2.93 6.76 -6.04
N ALA A 113 -1.60 6.89 -5.97
CA ALA A 113 -0.90 8.01 -5.32
C ALA A 113 0.41 8.32 -6.05
#